data_4e181b00e6a56662c1c7dd3eeb13b757
#
_entry.id   4e181b00e6a56662c1c7dd3eeb13b757
#
_cell.length_a   1.000
_cell.length_b   1.000
_cell.length_c   1.000
_cell.angle_alpha   90.00
_cell.angle_beta   90.00
_cell.angle_gamma   90.00
#
_symmetry.space_group_name_H-M   'P 1'
#
loop_
_entity.id
_entity.type
_entity.pdbx_description
1 polymer ?
#
loop_
_entity_poly.entity_id
_entity_poly.type
_entity_poly.pdbx_seq_one_letter_code
_entity_poly.pdbx_strand_id
1 'polypeptide(L)'
;PDACIMVYGVYNAGKSTLINVLLGREEAAMDDIPLTDQVTAYAWDKYSILDTPGVDAPIAHEDVTNAQMLKADAIIFVVDPLGTVEESKTLEVLVDLLAAHKQVFMVFNDKKGLSDEDYIKLKDQTREQLQRIATQRGMGNILKEVPIVKINAKRALQGQLKGKPELVELSGYLAFKNQLTDFLDGISPDDVYD
;
A
#
# COMPACT_ATOMS: atom_id res chain seq x y z
N PRO A 1 22.71 2.30 -4.04
CA PRO A 1 21.57 1.47 -4.45
C PRO A 1 20.28 2.21 -4.26
N ASP A 2 19.32 1.96 -5.14
CA ASP A 2 18.02 2.58 -5.09
C ASP A 2 17.21 2.08 -3.88
N ALA A 3 16.45 2.98 -3.26
CA ALA A 3 15.55 2.59 -2.19
C ALA A 3 14.49 1.62 -2.72
N CYS A 4 14.15 0.64 -1.90
CA CYS A 4 13.26 -0.44 -2.24
C CYS A 4 11.90 -0.22 -1.58
N ILE A 5 10.85 -0.10 -2.39
CA ILE A 5 9.47 0.08 -1.91
C ILE A 5 8.69 -1.19 -2.21
N MET A 6 8.13 -1.78 -1.18
CA MET A 6 7.27 -2.94 -1.36
C MET A 6 5.81 -2.52 -1.36
N VAL A 7 5.02 -3.06 -2.29
CA VAL A 7 3.57 -2.88 -2.29
C VAL A 7 2.93 -4.16 -1.77
N TYR A 8 2.15 -4.02 -0.71
CA TYR A 8 1.52 -5.13 -0.01
C TYR A 8 0.01 -4.92 0.07
N GLY A 9 -0.75 -5.98 -0.09
CA GLY A 9 -2.20 -5.94 0.04
C GLY A 9 -2.79 -7.33 -0.07
N VAL A 10 -3.99 -7.50 0.49
CA VAL A 10 -4.73 -8.75 0.31
C VAL A 10 -5.20 -8.88 -1.13
N TYR A 11 -5.55 -10.10 -1.50
CA TYR A 11 -6.18 -10.40 -2.78
C TYR A 11 -7.36 -9.44 -3.03
N ASN A 12 -7.46 -8.91 -4.23
CA ASN A 12 -8.48 -7.94 -4.64
C ASN A 12 -8.39 -6.55 -3.98
N ALA A 13 -7.36 -6.25 -3.21
CA ALA A 13 -7.19 -4.89 -2.68
C ALA A 13 -6.87 -3.87 -3.78
N GLY A 14 -6.39 -4.33 -4.95
CA GLY A 14 -6.03 -3.46 -6.06
C GLY A 14 -4.53 -3.15 -6.12
N LYS A 15 -3.72 -4.00 -5.56
CA LYS A 15 -2.26 -3.83 -5.48
C LYS A 15 -1.62 -3.66 -6.85
N SER A 16 -1.90 -4.57 -7.79
CA SER A 16 -1.32 -4.53 -9.13
C SER A 16 -1.79 -3.31 -9.92
N THR A 17 -3.05 -2.93 -9.77
CA THR A 17 -3.58 -1.71 -10.39
C THR A 17 -2.85 -0.48 -9.85
N LEU A 18 -2.61 -0.42 -8.55
CA LEU A 18 -1.88 0.70 -7.94
C LEU A 18 -0.45 0.77 -8.45
N ILE A 19 0.24 -0.37 -8.58
CA ILE A 19 1.58 -0.41 -9.17
C ILE A 19 1.56 0.17 -10.58
N ASN A 20 0.58 -0.21 -11.40
CA ASN A 20 0.44 0.31 -12.76
C ASN A 20 0.15 1.81 -12.77
N VAL A 21 -0.60 2.33 -11.78
CA VAL A 21 -0.80 3.76 -11.62
C VAL A 21 0.52 4.49 -11.37
N LEU A 22 1.37 3.94 -10.50
CA LEU A 22 2.69 4.51 -10.22
C LEU A 22 3.57 4.51 -11.47
N LEU A 23 3.54 3.42 -12.24
CA LEU A 23 4.32 3.28 -13.46
C LEU A 23 3.74 4.08 -14.63
N GLY A 24 2.45 4.41 -14.59
CA GLY A 24 1.75 5.09 -15.68
C GLY A 24 1.46 4.20 -16.87
N ARG A 25 1.54 2.89 -16.72
CA ARG A 25 1.34 1.91 -17.81
C ARG A 25 0.95 0.55 -17.24
N GLU A 26 0.36 -0.31 -18.06
CA GLU A 26 0.03 -1.68 -17.67
C GLU A 26 1.27 -2.57 -17.79
N GLU A 27 1.96 -2.76 -16.68
CA GLU A 27 3.14 -3.61 -16.61
C GLU A 27 2.96 -4.73 -15.58
N ALA A 28 2.40 -4.43 -14.40
CA ALA A 28 2.09 -5.44 -13.41
C ALA A 28 0.85 -6.21 -13.84
N ALA A 29 0.88 -7.54 -13.67
CA ALA A 29 -0.25 -8.40 -14.02
C ALA A 29 -1.43 -8.13 -13.09
N MET A 30 -2.57 -7.72 -13.67
CA MET A 30 -3.78 -7.40 -12.90
C MET A 30 -4.71 -8.60 -12.74
N ASP A 31 -4.40 -9.70 -13.38
CA ASP A 31 -5.15 -10.94 -13.24
C ASP A 31 -4.80 -11.61 -11.92
N ASP A 32 -5.84 -12.07 -11.25
CA ASP A 32 -5.75 -12.68 -9.93
C ASP A 32 -5.19 -14.11 -9.95
N ILE A 33 -4.44 -14.47 -10.96
CA ILE A 33 -3.80 -15.77 -11.01
C ILE A 33 -2.50 -15.65 -10.20
N PRO A 34 -2.33 -16.44 -9.14
CA PRO A 34 -1.06 -16.48 -8.42
C PRO A 34 -0.01 -17.08 -9.33
N LEU A 35 0.61 -16.22 -10.15
CA LEU A 35 1.45 -16.65 -11.24
C LEU A 35 2.82 -17.14 -10.81
N THR A 36 3.34 -16.69 -9.67
CA THR A 36 4.69 -17.09 -9.26
C THR A 36 4.91 -16.92 -7.77
N ASP A 37 5.85 -17.71 -7.26
CA ASP A 37 6.43 -17.57 -5.94
C ASP A 37 7.41 -16.41 -5.86
N GLN A 38 7.60 -15.67 -6.94
CA GLN A 38 8.67 -14.69 -7.06
C GLN A 38 8.15 -13.27 -6.93
N VAL A 39 8.90 -12.46 -6.18
CA VAL A 39 8.72 -11.03 -6.10
C VAL A 39 9.19 -10.42 -7.42
N THR A 40 8.34 -9.63 -8.06
CA THR A 40 8.71 -8.92 -9.30
C THR A 40 9.11 -7.49 -8.94
N ALA A 41 10.19 -7.02 -9.55
CA ALA A 41 10.69 -5.66 -9.32
C ALA A 41 10.43 -4.78 -10.55
N TYR A 42 10.00 -3.54 -10.30
CA TYR A 42 9.76 -2.53 -11.33
C TYR A 42 10.54 -1.26 -11.00
N ALA A 43 11.20 -0.68 -11.99
CA ALA A 43 11.87 0.60 -11.80
C ALA A 43 10.85 1.73 -11.83
N TRP A 44 10.90 2.61 -10.83
CA TRP A 44 10.03 3.77 -10.71
C TRP A 44 10.82 4.94 -10.15
N ASP A 45 11.07 5.98 -10.99
CA ASP A 45 11.92 7.10 -10.61
C ASP A 45 13.27 6.59 -10.06
N LYS A 46 13.66 7.01 -8.88
CA LYS A 46 14.89 6.54 -8.20
C LYS A 46 14.64 5.35 -7.27
N TYR A 47 13.48 4.73 -7.39
CA TYR A 47 13.07 3.62 -6.52
C TYR A 47 12.91 2.33 -7.29
N SER A 48 12.97 1.22 -6.57
CA SER A 48 12.58 -0.09 -7.08
C SER A 48 11.29 -0.49 -6.36
N ILE A 49 10.23 -0.75 -7.12
CA ILE A 49 8.96 -1.22 -6.57
C ILE A 49 8.93 -2.73 -6.59
N LEU A 50 8.71 -3.35 -5.44
CA LEU A 50 8.57 -4.80 -5.33
C LEU A 50 7.09 -5.17 -5.22
N ASP A 51 6.64 -5.99 -6.16
CA ASP A 51 5.30 -6.56 -6.13
C ASP A 51 5.35 -7.91 -5.43
N THR A 52 4.62 -8.03 -4.33
CA THR A 52 4.57 -9.26 -3.55
C THR A 52 3.41 -10.15 -4.01
N PRO A 53 3.54 -11.48 -3.88
CA PRO A 53 2.37 -12.36 -4.03
C PRO A 53 1.25 -11.95 -3.09
N GLY A 54 0.01 -12.10 -3.53
CA GLY A 54 -1.16 -11.80 -2.70
C GLY A 54 -1.17 -12.63 -1.41
N VAL A 55 -1.79 -12.08 -0.37
CA VAL A 55 -1.82 -12.69 0.98
C VAL A 55 -2.57 -14.01 1.01
N ASP A 56 -3.41 -14.26 0.01
CA ASP A 56 -4.14 -15.54 -0.13
C ASP A 56 -3.31 -16.63 -0.83
N ALA A 57 -2.04 -16.31 -1.12
CA ALA A 57 -1.12 -17.32 -1.64
C ALA A 57 -0.89 -18.42 -0.59
N PRO A 58 -0.52 -19.64 -1.03
CA PRO A 58 -0.23 -20.72 -0.09
C PRO A 58 0.81 -20.33 0.98
N ILE A 59 0.74 -20.98 2.13
CA ILE A 59 1.55 -20.65 3.33
C ILE A 59 3.05 -20.50 3.03
N ALA A 60 3.58 -21.25 2.08
CA ALA A 60 4.98 -21.16 1.69
C ALA A 60 5.36 -19.81 1.09
N HIS A 61 4.39 -19.12 0.46
CA HIS A 61 4.60 -17.79 -0.10
C HIS A 61 4.56 -16.70 0.97
N GLU A 62 3.82 -16.92 2.04
CA GLU A 62 3.71 -15.97 3.16
C GLU A 62 5.07 -15.76 3.83
N ASP A 63 5.83 -16.83 4.05
CA ASP A 63 7.17 -16.73 4.63
C ASP A 63 8.12 -15.93 3.75
N VAL A 64 8.08 -16.16 2.44
CA VAL A 64 8.91 -15.42 1.48
C VAL A 64 8.52 -13.94 1.49
N THR A 65 7.22 -13.64 1.52
CA THR A 65 6.71 -12.27 1.54
C THR A 65 7.16 -11.54 2.81
N ASN A 66 7.06 -12.19 3.98
CA ASN A 66 7.50 -11.60 5.24
C ASN A 66 9.00 -11.29 5.22
N ALA A 67 9.82 -12.22 4.72
CA ALA A 67 11.25 -12.01 4.62
C ALA A 67 11.59 -10.82 3.71
N GLN A 68 10.87 -10.67 2.60
CA GLN A 68 11.06 -9.53 1.68
C GLN A 68 10.59 -8.22 2.30
N MET A 69 9.48 -8.21 3.03
CA MET A 69 9.00 -7.01 3.70
C MET A 69 10.02 -6.45 4.69
N LEU A 70 10.72 -7.32 5.39
CA LEU A 70 11.76 -6.89 6.35
C LEU A 70 12.96 -6.26 5.66
N LYS A 71 13.16 -6.52 4.37
CA LYS A 71 14.25 -5.94 3.57
C LYS A 71 13.85 -4.63 2.88
N ALA A 72 12.58 -4.32 2.81
CA ALA A 72 12.12 -3.10 2.13
C ALA A 72 12.42 -1.86 2.96
N ASP A 73 12.71 -0.75 2.31
CA ASP A 73 12.95 0.54 2.96
C ASP A 73 11.64 1.22 3.32
N ALA A 74 10.60 1.00 2.51
CA ALA A 74 9.25 1.51 2.75
C ALA A 74 8.23 0.51 2.25
N ILE A 75 7.05 0.53 2.85
CA ILE A 75 5.96 -0.37 2.48
C ILE A 75 4.71 0.45 2.20
N ILE A 76 4.16 0.29 1.01
CA ILE A 76 2.85 0.82 0.65
C ILE A 76 1.82 -0.27 0.94
N PHE A 77 0.93 0.02 1.86
CA PHE A 77 -0.07 -0.93 2.33
C PHE A 77 -1.43 -0.60 1.70
N VAL A 78 -1.86 -1.42 0.75
CA VAL A 78 -3.11 -1.19 0.00
C VAL A 78 -4.23 -1.98 0.64
N VAL A 79 -5.31 -1.30 1.00
CA VAL A 79 -6.50 -1.95 1.58
C VAL A 79 -7.76 -1.48 0.87
N ASP A 80 -8.75 -2.36 0.83
CA ASP A 80 -10.12 -2.00 0.48
C ASP A 80 -10.80 -1.57 1.79
N PRO A 81 -11.21 -0.28 1.93
CA PRO A 81 -11.80 0.20 3.18
C PRO A 81 -13.12 -0.46 3.53
N LEU A 82 -13.77 -1.09 2.55
CA LEU A 82 -15.01 -1.84 2.73
C LEU A 82 -14.75 -3.36 2.72
N GLY A 83 -13.52 -3.74 2.98
CA GLY A 83 -13.10 -5.12 2.90
C GLY A 83 -13.58 -6.01 4.02
N THR A 84 -13.28 -7.29 3.90
CA THR A 84 -13.76 -8.36 4.75
C THR A 84 -12.88 -8.56 6.00
N VAL A 85 -13.10 -9.65 6.71
CA VAL A 85 -12.33 -10.03 7.90
C VAL A 85 -10.83 -10.19 7.58
N GLU A 86 -10.49 -10.60 6.37
CA GLU A 86 -9.08 -10.72 5.92
C GLU A 86 -8.36 -9.38 5.97
N GLU A 87 -9.08 -8.28 5.66
CA GLU A 87 -8.51 -6.93 5.78
C GLU A 87 -8.19 -6.59 7.24
N SER A 88 -8.99 -7.06 8.18
CA SER A 88 -8.71 -6.86 9.61
C SER A 88 -7.42 -7.55 10.04
N LYS A 89 -7.17 -8.76 9.54
CA LYS A 89 -5.90 -9.47 9.78
C LYS A 89 -4.71 -8.72 9.18
N THR A 90 -4.92 -8.06 8.07
CA THR A 90 -3.90 -7.26 7.40
C THR A 90 -3.43 -6.12 8.30
N LEU A 91 -4.33 -5.51 9.10
CA LEU A 91 -3.95 -4.47 10.05
C LEU A 91 -2.98 -4.97 11.12
N GLU A 92 -3.08 -6.22 11.52
CA GLU A 92 -2.13 -6.82 12.46
C GLU A 92 -0.73 -6.91 11.84
N VAL A 93 -0.64 -7.25 10.56
CA VAL A 93 0.63 -7.27 9.83
C VAL A 93 1.23 -5.87 9.77
N LEU A 94 0.40 -4.84 9.51
CA LEU A 94 0.86 -3.46 9.49
C LEU A 94 1.47 -3.07 10.83
N VAL A 95 0.81 -3.38 11.93
CA VAL A 95 1.34 -3.07 13.27
C VAL A 95 2.64 -3.83 13.55
N ASP A 96 2.75 -5.07 13.11
CA ASP A 96 3.99 -5.84 13.22
C ASP A 96 5.14 -5.16 12.48
N LEU A 97 4.87 -4.60 11.30
CA LEU A 97 5.87 -3.86 10.53
C LEU A 97 6.32 -2.60 11.26
N LEU A 98 5.38 -1.86 11.87
CA LEU A 98 5.74 -0.70 12.68
C LEU A 98 6.59 -1.10 13.89
N ALA A 99 6.26 -2.22 14.53
CA ALA A 99 7.05 -2.74 15.64
C ALA A 99 8.47 -3.11 15.21
N ALA A 100 8.65 -3.51 13.95
CA ALA A 100 9.94 -3.78 13.34
C ALA A 100 10.62 -2.51 12.79
N HIS A 101 10.10 -1.34 13.12
CA HIS A 101 10.64 -0.01 12.73
C HIS A 101 10.59 0.22 11.22
N LYS A 102 9.62 -0.35 10.52
CA LYS A 102 9.42 -0.13 9.09
C LYS A 102 8.58 1.13 8.86
N GLN A 103 8.87 1.83 7.76
CA GLN A 103 8.09 2.98 7.30
C GLN A 103 6.91 2.46 6.49
N VAL A 104 5.70 2.79 6.91
CA VAL A 104 4.47 2.27 6.28
C VAL A 104 3.58 3.43 5.83
N PHE A 105 3.14 3.36 4.58
CA PHE A 105 2.20 4.29 3.95
C PHE A 105 0.94 3.53 3.58
N MET A 106 -0.20 3.92 4.15
CA MET A 106 -1.45 3.20 3.94
C MET A 106 -2.29 3.83 2.85
N VAL A 107 -2.77 3.02 1.91
CA VAL A 107 -3.62 3.49 0.81
C VAL A 107 -4.98 2.80 0.90
N PHE A 108 -6.04 3.63 0.98
CA PHE A 108 -7.41 3.16 0.82
C PHE A 108 -7.73 3.15 -0.67
N ASN A 109 -7.87 1.98 -1.25
CA ASN A 109 -8.32 1.87 -2.64
C ASN A 109 -9.84 1.96 -2.69
N ASP A 110 -10.35 3.14 -3.02
CA ASP A 110 -11.77 3.45 -3.06
C ASP A 110 -12.37 3.02 -4.41
N LYS A 111 -12.88 1.80 -4.45
CA LYS A 111 -13.46 1.23 -5.68
C LYS A 111 -14.86 1.77 -5.99
N LYS A 112 -15.54 2.33 -4.99
CA LYS A 112 -16.97 2.69 -5.11
C LYS A 112 -17.23 4.19 -5.13
N GLY A 113 -16.24 5.03 -4.84
CA GLY A 113 -16.43 6.47 -4.77
C GLY A 113 -17.07 6.90 -3.46
N LEU A 114 -16.37 6.65 -2.34
CA LEU A 114 -16.83 7.06 -1.02
C LEU A 114 -17.02 8.57 -0.94
N SER A 115 -18.08 9.00 -0.26
CA SER A 115 -18.23 10.41 0.11
C SER A 115 -17.12 10.81 1.09
N ASP A 116 -16.85 12.10 1.18
CA ASP A 116 -15.85 12.61 2.13
C ASP A 116 -16.22 12.24 3.57
N GLU A 117 -17.49 12.29 3.91
CA GLU A 117 -17.99 11.90 5.23
C GLU A 117 -17.70 10.43 5.54
N ASP A 118 -18.04 9.55 4.61
CA ASP A 118 -17.82 8.11 4.77
C ASP A 118 -16.33 7.78 4.82
N TYR A 119 -15.52 8.46 4.02
CA TYR A 119 -14.08 8.30 4.05
C TYR A 119 -13.49 8.67 5.42
N ILE A 120 -13.88 9.83 5.96
CA ILE A 120 -13.40 10.27 7.28
C ILE A 120 -13.77 9.27 8.33
N LYS A 121 -15.02 8.77 8.32
CA LYS A 121 -15.49 7.78 9.27
C LYS A 121 -14.68 6.49 9.21
N LEU A 122 -14.45 5.95 8.00
CA LEU A 122 -13.68 4.72 7.83
C LEU A 122 -12.22 4.91 8.22
N LYS A 123 -11.65 6.07 7.91
CA LYS A 123 -10.29 6.41 8.29
C LYS A 123 -10.14 6.46 9.80
N ASP A 124 -11.06 7.10 10.50
CA ASP A 124 -11.04 7.18 11.96
C ASP A 124 -11.21 5.81 12.60
N GLN A 125 -12.11 4.97 12.08
CA GLN A 125 -12.29 3.61 12.56
C GLN A 125 -11.03 2.76 12.37
N THR A 126 -10.38 2.92 11.23
CA THR A 126 -9.12 2.20 10.94
C THR A 126 -8.01 2.64 11.90
N ARG A 127 -7.89 3.95 12.15
CA ARG A 127 -6.90 4.46 13.08
C ARG A 127 -7.15 3.94 14.50
N GLU A 128 -8.38 3.91 14.94
CA GLU A 128 -8.74 3.36 16.26
C GLU A 128 -8.38 1.88 16.36
N GLN A 129 -8.67 1.10 15.31
CA GLN A 129 -8.33 -0.32 15.27
C GLN A 129 -6.83 -0.55 15.29
N LEU A 130 -6.07 0.21 14.50
CA LEU A 130 -4.61 0.13 14.50
C LEU A 130 -4.03 0.44 15.88
N GLN A 131 -4.52 1.51 16.52
CA GLN A 131 -4.03 1.89 17.85
C GLN A 131 -4.39 0.84 18.91
N ARG A 132 -5.56 0.22 18.79
CA ARG A 132 -5.97 -0.86 19.70
C ARG A 132 -5.01 -2.04 19.61
N ILE A 133 -4.68 -2.45 18.38
CA ILE A 133 -3.73 -3.55 18.15
C ILE A 133 -2.36 -3.18 18.72
N ALA A 134 -1.89 -1.96 18.43
CA ALA A 134 -0.60 -1.49 18.92
C ALA A 134 -0.55 -1.47 20.45
N THR A 135 -1.59 -1.00 21.10
CA THR A 135 -1.70 -0.96 22.56
C THR A 135 -1.66 -2.36 23.16
N GLN A 136 -2.34 -3.32 22.54
CA GLN A 136 -2.31 -4.72 22.98
C GLN A 136 -0.90 -5.32 22.90
N ARG A 137 -0.05 -4.77 22.04
CA ARG A 137 1.34 -5.21 21.86
C ARG A 137 2.34 -4.39 22.66
N GLY A 138 1.86 -3.54 23.56
CA GLY A 138 2.72 -2.71 24.41
C GLY A 138 3.36 -1.53 23.70
N MET A 139 2.85 -1.15 22.54
CA MET A 139 3.34 0.00 21.79
C MET A 139 2.65 1.28 22.28
N GLY A 140 3.32 2.41 22.10
CA GLY A 140 2.73 3.72 22.39
C GLY A 140 1.78 4.19 21.30
N ASN A 141 1.61 5.51 21.18
CA ASN A 141 0.76 6.13 20.18
C ASN A 141 1.41 6.03 18.80
N ILE A 142 0.75 5.32 17.86
CA ILE A 142 1.23 5.11 16.50
C ILE A 142 0.47 5.96 15.47
N LEU A 143 -0.52 6.75 15.88
CA LEU A 143 -1.44 7.41 14.94
C LEU A 143 -0.76 8.39 13.99
N LYS A 144 0.36 8.98 14.39
CA LYS A 144 1.11 9.91 13.56
C LYS A 144 2.11 9.24 12.62
N GLU A 145 2.38 7.95 12.82
CA GLU A 145 3.40 7.24 12.07
C GLU A 145 2.91 6.65 10.76
N VAL A 146 1.59 6.55 10.58
CA VAL A 146 0.99 5.92 9.42
C VAL A 146 0.15 6.93 8.65
N PRO A 147 0.67 7.51 7.56
CA PRO A 147 -0.15 8.29 6.65
C PRO A 147 -1.21 7.41 6.01
N ILE A 148 -2.42 7.94 5.84
CA ILE A 148 -3.52 7.26 5.15
C ILE A 148 -4.02 8.19 4.04
N VAL A 149 -4.06 7.67 2.81
CA VAL A 149 -4.56 8.41 1.66
C VAL A 149 -5.53 7.55 0.87
N LYS A 150 -6.49 8.20 0.21
CA LYS A 150 -7.50 7.54 -0.62
C LYS A 150 -7.20 7.76 -2.09
N ILE A 151 -7.35 6.70 -2.89
CA ILE A 151 -7.31 6.78 -4.35
C ILE A 151 -8.26 5.73 -4.93
N ASN A 152 -8.90 6.04 -6.05
CA ASN A 152 -9.53 5.03 -6.88
C ASN A 152 -8.52 4.62 -7.94
N ALA A 153 -7.79 3.54 -7.69
CA ALA A 153 -6.67 3.12 -8.54
C ALA A 153 -7.13 2.79 -9.96
N LYS A 154 -8.25 2.09 -10.11
CA LYS A 154 -8.78 1.73 -11.44
C LYS A 154 -9.10 2.96 -12.27
N ARG A 155 -9.76 3.95 -11.66
CA ARG A 155 -10.11 5.22 -12.34
C ARG A 155 -8.85 5.99 -12.74
N ALA A 156 -7.87 6.05 -11.84
CA ALA A 156 -6.60 6.71 -12.13
C ALA A 156 -5.90 6.07 -13.32
N LEU A 157 -5.81 4.75 -13.34
CA LEU A 157 -5.16 4.03 -14.44
C LEU A 157 -5.91 4.22 -15.75
N GLN A 158 -7.24 4.12 -15.74
CA GLN A 158 -8.05 4.37 -16.94
C GLN A 158 -7.81 5.79 -17.48
N GLY A 159 -7.76 6.78 -16.60
CA GLY A 159 -7.49 8.15 -16.99
C GLY A 159 -6.11 8.33 -17.61
N GLN A 160 -5.11 7.68 -17.03
CA GLN A 160 -3.74 7.73 -17.55
C GLN A 160 -3.65 7.06 -18.93
N LEU A 161 -4.20 5.86 -19.09
CA LEU A 161 -4.11 5.09 -20.33
C LEU A 161 -4.91 5.70 -21.47
N LYS A 162 -6.03 6.36 -21.16
CA LYS A 162 -6.92 6.98 -22.16
C LYS A 162 -6.61 8.45 -22.39
N GLY A 163 -5.63 9.02 -21.70
CA GLY A 163 -5.30 10.43 -21.80
C GLY A 163 -6.45 11.34 -21.35
N LYS A 164 -7.14 10.97 -20.27
CA LYS A 164 -8.27 11.73 -19.70
C LYS A 164 -7.89 12.33 -18.35
N PRO A 165 -7.35 13.55 -18.32
CA PRO A 165 -6.93 14.19 -17.06
C PRO A 165 -8.06 14.30 -16.03
N GLU A 166 -9.31 14.44 -16.47
CA GLU A 166 -10.47 14.55 -15.58
C GLU A 166 -10.64 13.32 -14.71
N LEU A 167 -10.43 12.12 -15.30
CA LEU A 167 -10.53 10.87 -14.56
C LEU A 167 -9.39 10.73 -13.56
N VAL A 168 -8.19 11.16 -13.94
CA VAL A 168 -7.03 11.14 -13.04
C VAL A 168 -7.28 12.06 -11.84
N GLU A 169 -7.79 13.26 -12.08
CA GLU A 169 -8.11 14.21 -11.02
C GLU A 169 -9.19 13.66 -10.08
N LEU A 170 -10.29 13.13 -10.64
CA LEU A 170 -11.38 12.56 -9.83
C LEU A 170 -10.95 11.35 -9.01
N SER A 171 -9.91 10.65 -9.44
CA SER A 171 -9.42 9.45 -8.76
C SER A 171 -8.75 9.74 -7.42
N GLY A 172 -8.30 10.98 -7.19
CA GLY A 172 -7.48 11.32 -6.03
C GLY A 172 -5.98 11.11 -6.24
N TYR A 173 -5.56 10.91 -7.49
CA TYR A 173 -4.16 10.62 -7.82
C TYR A 173 -3.19 11.71 -7.36
N LEU A 174 -3.54 12.99 -7.53
CA LEU A 174 -2.62 14.07 -7.17
C LEU A 174 -2.32 14.10 -5.67
N ALA A 175 -3.36 13.97 -4.84
CA ALA A 175 -3.17 13.91 -3.39
C ALA A 175 -2.35 12.69 -2.99
N PHE A 176 -2.64 11.54 -3.60
CA PHE A 176 -1.89 10.31 -3.37
C PHE A 176 -0.41 10.49 -3.72
N LYS A 177 -0.13 10.97 -4.92
CA LYS A 177 1.25 11.16 -5.39
C LYS A 177 2.02 12.14 -4.52
N ASN A 178 1.40 13.29 -4.17
CA ASN A 178 2.05 14.30 -3.35
C ASN A 178 2.35 13.79 -1.95
N GLN A 179 1.40 13.11 -1.32
CA GLN A 179 1.61 12.55 0.02
C GLN A 179 2.63 11.43 0.02
N LEU A 180 2.61 10.57 -1.01
CA LEU A 180 3.59 9.50 -1.16
C LEU A 180 5.00 10.08 -1.35
N THR A 181 5.13 11.10 -2.20
CA THR A 181 6.42 11.75 -2.44
C THR A 181 6.97 12.36 -1.15
N ASP A 182 6.13 13.08 -0.41
CA ASP A 182 6.53 13.68 0.88
C ASP A 182 6.97 12.60 1.86
N PHE A 183 6.25 11.49 1.93
CA PHE A 183 6.58 10.36 2.78
C PHE A 183 7.94 9.77 2.41
N LEU A 184 8.18 9.54 1.13
CA LEU A 184 9.44 8.96 0.65
C LEU A 184 10.63 9.91 0.84
N ASP A 185 10.40 11.21 0.67
CA ASP A 185 11.43 12.23 0.89
C ASP A 185 11.83 12.32 2.38
N GLY A 186 10.92 11.92 3.27
CA GLY A 186 11.19 11.86 4.70
C GLY A 186 12.01 10.64 5.14
N ILE A 187 12.26 9.69 4.24
CA ILE A 187 13.09 8.53 4.54
C ILE A 187 14.56 8.95 4.47
N SER A 188 15.25 8.82 5.60
CA SER A 188 16.66 9.20 5.72
C SER A 188 17.55 8.26 4.86
N PRO A 189 18.64 8.77 4.25
CA PRO A 189 19.62 7.90 3.57
C PRO A 189 20.17 6.80 4.48
N ASP A 190 20.24 7.02 5.78
CA ASP A 190 20.69 6.01 6.74
C ASP A 190 19.70 4.85 6.84
N ASP A 191 18.42 5.11 6.66
CA ASP A 191 17.38 4.08 6.66
C ASP A 191 17.52 3.10 5.48
N VAL A 192 18.12 3.56 4.39
CA VAL A 192 18.31 2.74 3.18
C VAL A 192 19.41 1.70 3.36
N TYR A 193 20.37 1.96 4.25
CA TYR A 193 21.53 1.10 4.47
C TYR A 193 21.40 0.19 5.69
N ASP A 194 20.39 0.39 6.48
CA ASP A 194 20.08 -0.44 7.64
C ASP A 194 19.15 -1.59 7.23
#